data_32554e822d0a32198e3fe1f649df7435
#
_entry.id   32554e822d0a32198e3fe1f649df7435
#
_cell.length_a   1.000
_cell.length_b   1.000
_cell.length_c   1.000
_cell.angle_alpha   90.00
_cell.angle_beta   90.00
_cell.angle_gamma   90.00
#
_symmetry.space_group_name_H-M   'P 1'
#
loop_
_entity.id
_entity.type
_entity.pdbx_description
1 polymer ?
#
loop_
_entity_poly.entity_id
_entity_poly.type
_entity_poly.pdbx_seq_one_letter_code
_entity_poly.pdbx_strand_id
1 'polypeptide(L)'
;LSTVEPAKSPSESLKNEETDSLTSTFILLRSIWCTLWLSFLTMVDVSLRKAGREVISPRVKLWAQRLLKYADVNYVVHYEKPWSIEPGRRYVLMSNHRSYFDIPLVLAAIPGTVRMIGKQELFKVPIWGQGMIAAEFVPIDRNDPKNSMKSLTRAKRLMENGVLIWLAPEGTRSPDGKMQPLRKGGFLLARQTDAIIIPIGLRGTETVMPPTGFKINAGKYLSVHVGTPVDTALLSRSEKRELPLRITEELKKLSGEI
;
A
#
# COMPACT_ATOMS: atom_id res chain seq x y z
N LEU A 1 -11.22 -4.22 27.40
CA LEU A 1 -12.34 -4.00 26.45
C LEU A 1 -12.62 -2.51 26.38
N SER A 2 -11.94 -1.77 25.51
CA SER A 2 -12.25 -0.38 25.20
C SER A 2 -13.14 -0.38 23.95
N THR A 3 -14.40 -0.10 24.15
CA THR A 3 -15.36 0.18 23.08
C THR A 3 -14.98 1.49 22.41
N VAL A 4 -14.53 1.42 21.17
CA VAL A 4 -14.36 2.60 20.31
C VAL A 4 -15.78 2.99 19.84
N GLU A 5 -16.24 4.18 20.25
CA GLU A 5 -17.48 4.76 19.73
C GLU A 5 -17.41 4.89 18.18
N PRO A 6 -18.50 4.59 17.47
CA PRO A 6 -18.55 4.79 16.03
C PRO A 6 -18.52 6.30 15.73
N ALA A 7 -17.53 6.72 14.95
CA ALA A 7 -17.43 8.08 14.46
C ALA A 7 -18.71 8.43 13.68
N LYS A 8 -19.31 9.59 14.00
CA LYS A 8 -20.50 10.13 13.32
C LYS A 8 -20.26 10.17 11.81
N SER A 9 -21.24 9.67 11.05
CA SER A 9 -21.24 9.78 9.58
C SER A 9 -21.19 11.26 9.20
N PRO A 10 -20.27 11.69 8.33
CA PRO A 10 -20.28 13.07 7.84
C PRO A 10 -21.53 13.27 6.98
N SER A 11 -22.31 14.30 7.29
CA SER A 11 -23.40 14.78 6.46
C SER A 11 -22.89 15.10 5.03
N GLU A 12 -23.73 14.85 4.03
CA GLU A 12 -23.49 15.01 2.56
C GLU A 12 -23.12 16.43 2.07
N SER A 13 -22.63 17.30 2.92
CA SER A 13 -22.32 18.69 2.61
C SER A 13 -20.82 19.03 2.52
N LEU A 14 -19.92 18.03 2.44
CA LEU A 14 -18.52 18.31 2.14
C LEU A 14 -18.40 18.65 0.64
N LYS A 15 -18.47 19.95 0.37
CA LYS A 15 -18.28 20.57 -0.95
C LYS A 15 -17.06 19.96 -1.64
N ASN A 16 -17.25 19.56 -2.91
CA ASN A 16 -16.20 19.20 -3.86
C ASN A 16 -15.37 20.46 -4.27
N GLU A 17 -14.93 21.25 -3.30
CA GLU A 17 -14.04 22.37 -3.60
C GLU A 17 -12.66 21.80 -3.94
N GLU A 18 -12.21 22.12 -5.14
CA GLU A 18 -10.85 21.85 -5.54
C GLU A 18 -9.90 22.74 -4.74
N THR A 19 -8.85 22.15 -4.19
CA THR A 19 -7.81 22.92 -3.50
C THR A 19 -7.11 23.84 -4.48
N ASP A 20 -6.92 25.11 -4.08
CA ASP A 20 -6.20 26.08 -4.90
C ASP A 20 -4.75 25.65 -5.16
N SER A 21 -4.17 26.17 -6.24
CA SER A 21 -2.85 25.74 -6.71
C SER A 21 -1.72 26.05 -5.73
N LEU A 22 -1.81 27.13 -4.95
CA LEU A 22 -0.77 27.49 -3.97
C LEU A 22 -0.78 26.52 -2.80
N THR A 23 -1.95 26.26 -2.23
CA THR A 23 -2.13 25.27 -1.16
C THR A 23 -1.69 23.87 -1.61
N SER A 24 -2.12 23.44 -2.80
CA SER A 24 -1.69 22.15 -3.37
C SER A 24 -0.16 22.04 -3.51
N THR A 25 0.48 23.11 -4.02
CA THR A 25 1.93 23.16 -4.16
C THR A 25 2.62 23.12 -2.81
N PHE A 26 2.10 23.85 -1.81
CA PHE A 26 2.66 23.83 -0.45
C PHE A 26 2.57 22.43 0.18
N ILE A 27 1.44 21.74 0.03
CA ILE A 27 1.26 20.36 0.52
C ILE A 27 2.27 19.42 -0.16
N LEU A 28 2.43 19.55 -1.49
CA LEU A 28 3.38 18.74 -2.26
C LEU A 28 4.82 18.95 -1.79
N LEU A 29 5.27 20.20 -1.68
CA LEU A 29 6.64 20.53 -1.23
C LEU A 29 6.90 20.03 0.19
N ARG A 30 5.94 20.20 1.11
CA ARG A 30 6.02 19.69 2.48
C ARG A 30 6.08 18.16 2.52
N SER A 31 5.35 17.49 1.64
CA SER A 31 5.35 16.02 1.51
C SER A 31 6.69 15.51 0.96
N ILE A 32 7.24 16.17 -0.05
CA ILE A 32 8.57 15.88 -0.59
C ILE A 32 9.64 16.06 0.49
N TRP A 33 9.64 17.19 1.18
CA TRP A 33 10.58 17.44 2.28
C TRP A 33 10.51 16.38 3.36
N CYS A 34 9.30 16.04 3.83
CA CYS A 34 9.10 14.99 4.83
C CYS A 34 9.63 13.63 4.34
N THR A 35 9.40 13.30 3.08
CA THR A 35 9.88 12.06 2.46
C THR A 35 11.40 12.01 2.41
N LEU A 36 12.05 13.07 1.93
CA LEU A 36 13.51 13.14 1.86
C LEU A 36 14.16 13.11 3.24
N TRP A 37 13.61 13.87 4.20
CA TRP A 37 14.12 13.92 5.57
C TRP A 37 14.04 12.57 6.28
N LEU A 38 12.89 11.92 6.28
CA LEU A 38 12.72 10.62 6.93
C LEU A 38 13.50 9.50 6.22
N SER A 39 13.65 9.60 4.89
CA SER A 39 14.51 8.69 4.12
C SER A 39 15.99 8.87 4.47
N PHE A 40 16.45 10.11 4.59
CA PHE A 40 17.82 10.42 5.00
C PHE A 40 18.11 9.88 6.41
N LEU A 41 17.24 10.15 7.38
CA LEU A 41 17.38 9.61 8.74
C LEU A 41 17.43 8.07 8.74
N THR A 42 16.55 7.43 7.97
CA THR A 42 16.53 5.96 7.89
C THR A 42 17.82 5.41 7.29
N MET A 43 18.31 6.03 6.23
CA MET A 43 19.57 5.65 5.59
C MET A 43 20.76 5.79 6.57
N VAL A 44 20.84 6.91 7.29
CA VAL A 44 21.91 7.14 8.27
C VAL A 44 21.84 6.11 9.39
N ASP A 45 20.69 5.90 9.99
CA ASP A 45 20.53 4.96 11.11
C ASP A 45 20.89 3.52 10.72
N VAL A 46 20.45 3.09 9.53
CA VAL A 46 20.80 1.75 9.02
C VAL A 46 22.29 1.64 8.71
N SER A 47 22.89 2.67 8.10
CA SER A 47 24.33 2.69 7.78
C SER A 47 25.21 2.65 9.04
N LEU A 48 24.76 3.31 10.09
CA LEU A 48 25.41 3.30 11.41
C LEU A 48 25.05 2.08 12.27
N ARG A 49 24.23 1.15 11.75
CA ARG A 49 23.70 -0.02 12.49
C ARG A 49 22.98 0.36 13.80
N LYS A 50 22.38 1.55 13.85
CA LYS A 50 21.70 2.08 15.04
C LYS A 50 20.21 1.77 15.10
N ALA A 51 19.61 1.30 13.99
CA ALA A 51 18.18 1.02 13.94
C ALA A 51 17.87 -0.26 13.16
N GLY A 52 17.05 -1.10 13.79
CA GLY A 52 16.37 -2.23 13.18
C GLY A 52 14.92 -1.90 12.83
N ARG A 53 14.11 -2.92 12.59
CA ARG A 53 12.69 -2.76 12.22
C ARG A 53 11.86 -2.09 13.31
N GLU A 54 12.23 -2.22 14.59
CA GLU A 54 11.58 -1.60 15.74
C GLU A 54 11.59 -0.07 15.67
N VAL A 55 12.58 0.52 15.00
CA VAL A 55 12.67 1.97 14.75
C VAL A 55 12.15 2.33 13.37
N ILE A 56 12.50 1.54 12.35
CA ILE A 56 12.19 1.86 10.95
C ILE A 56 10.70 1.70 10.66
N SER A 57 10.01 0.67 11.19
CA SER A 57 8.59 0.45 10.89
C SER A 57 7.68 1.55 11.46
N PRO A 58 7.84 2.01 12.71
CA PRO A 58 7.14 3.20 13.19
C PRO A 58 7.44 4.46 12.37
N ARG A 59 8.68 4.63 11.89
CA ARG A 59 9.06 5.77 11.03
C ARG A 59 8.34 5.75 9.68
N VAL A 60 8.24 4.58 9.05
CA VAL A 60 7.45 4.39 7.81
C VAL A 60 5.98 4.73 8.05
N LYS A 61 5.40 4.26 9.16
CA LYS A 61 4.03 4.58 9.54
C LYS A 61 3.83 6.08 9.82
N LEU A 62 4.76 6.69 10.53
CA LEU A 62 4.78 8.13 10.78
C LEU A 62 4.84 8.95 9.49
N TRP A 63 5.68 8.53 8.53
CA TRP A 63 5.73 9.13 7.19
C TRP A 63 4.36 9.08 6.51
N ALA A 64 3.75 7.92 6.47
CA ALA A 64 2.44 7.74 5.86
C ALA A 64 1.36 8.62 6.52
N GLN A 65 1.29 8.61 7.84
CA GLN A 65 0.36 9.44 8.62
C GLN A 65 0.57 10.95 8.39
N ARG A 66 1.83 11.39 8.27
CA ARG A 66 2.15 12.80 7.99
C ARG A 66 1.67 13.22 6.61
N LEU A 67 1.87 12.40 5.58
CA LEU A 67 1.39 12.72 4.23
C LEU A 67 -0.14 12.86 4.19
N LEU A 68 -0.87 11.93 4.82
CA LEU A 68 -2.32 12.01 4.95
C LEU A 68 -2.74 13.28 5.72
N LYS A 69 -2.09 13.57 6.83
CA LYS A 69 -2.35 14.79 7.62
C LYS A 69 -2.06 16.08 6.84
N TYR A 70 -1.01 16.13 6.02
CA TYR A 70 -0.68 17.31 5.24
C TYR A 70 -1.73 17.62 4.18
N ALA A 71 -2.36 16.59 3.64
CA ALA A 71 -3.48 16.70 2.71
C ALA A 71 -4.85 16.77 3.42
N ASP A 72 -4.88 16.91 4.75
CA ASP A 72 -6.13 16.90 5.55
C ASP A 72 -7.03 15.70 5.19
N VAL A 73 -6.44 14.52 5.03
CA VAL A 73 -7.14 13.29 4.67
C VAL A 73 -7.60 12.57 5.93
N ASN A 74 -8.90 12.33 6.02
CA ASN A 74 -9.50 11.43 6.99
C ASN A 74 -9.84 10.09 6.34
N TYR A 75 -9.76 8.98 7.07
CA TYR A 75 -10.10 7.68 6.52
C TYR A 75 -10.71 6.75 7.56
N VAL A 76 -11.48 5.78 7.07
CA VAL A 76 -12.06 4.69 7.86
C VAL A 76 -11.62 3.34 7.30
N VAL A 77 -11.49 2.34 8.17
CA VAL A 77 -11.16 0.96 7.78
C VAL A 77 -12.35 0.06 8.08
N HIS A 78 -12.85 -0.61 7.06
CA HIS A 78 -13.91 -1.60 7.15
C HIS A 78 -13.33 -3.00 6.95
N TYR A 79 -13.65 -3.92 7.85
CA TYR A 79 -13.25 -5.32 7.76
C TYR A 79 -14.49 -6.17 7.48
N GLU A 80 -14.48 -6.97 6.40
CA GLU A 80 -15.54 -7.95 6.15
C GLU A 80 -15.57 -9.04 7.25
N LYS A 81 -14.38 -9.44 7.70
CA LYS A 81 -14.19 -10.37 8.82
C LYS A 81 -13.02 -9.91 9.68
N PRO A 82 -13.10 -10.09 10.99
CA PRO A 82 -11.94 -9.89 11.86
C PRO A 82 -10.78 -10.77 11.39
N TRP A 83 -9.59 -10.21 11.30
CA TRP A 83 -8.37 -10.97 11.08
C TRP A 83 -7.23 -10.42 11.94
N SER A 84 -6.27 -11.26 12.23
CA SER A 84 -5.07 -10.89 12.98
C SER A 84 -3.84 -11.45 12.28
N ILE A 85 -2.69 -10.87 12.57
CA ILE A 85 -1.41 -11.36 12.09
C ILE A 85 -0.99 -12.52 13.00
N GLU A 86 -1.00 -13.72 12.44
CA GLU A 86 -0.58 -14.93 13.15
C GLU A 86 0.93 -15.11 13.04
N PRO A 87 1.63 -15.43 14.14
CA PRO A 87 3.07 -15.74 14.11
C PRO A 87 3.39 -16.87 13.13
N GLY A 88 4.45 -16.69 12.34
CA GLY A 88 4.89 -17.69 11.37
C GLY A 88 4.09 -17.76 10.06
N ARG A 89 2.94 -17.06 9.97
CA ARG A 89 2.18 -16.97 8.72
C ARG A 89 2.72 -15.84 7.83
N ARG A 90 2.60 -16.01 6.55
CA ARG A 90 3.03 -15.05 5.52
C ARG A 90 1.82 -14.40 4.89
N TYR A 91 1.93 -13.10 4.61
CA TYR A 91 0.81 -12.30 4.10
C TYR A 91 1.19 -11.51 2.86
N VAL A 92 0.33 -11.57 1.85
CA VAL A 92 0.38 -10.71 0.67
C VAL A 92 -0.88 -9.85 0.64
N LEU A 93 -0.69 -8.56 0.81
CA LEU A 93 -1.77 -7.57 0.69
C LEU A 93 -1.91 -7.17 -0.77
N MET A 94 -3.09 -7.29 -1.34
CA MET A 94 -3.37 -6.93 -2.74
C MET A 94 -4.45 -5.88 -2.79
N SER A 95 -4.21 -4.75 -3.47
CA SER A 95 -5.22 -3.70 -3.62
C SER A 95 -5.35 -3.22 -5.08
N ASN A 96 -6.48 -2.58 -5.39
CA ASN A 96 -6.58 -1.70 -6.55
C ASN A 96 -5.55 -0.56 -6.46
N HIS A 97 -5.27 0.13 -7.58
CA HIS A 97 -4.28 1.20 -7.63
C HIS A 97 -4.76 2.38 -8.48
N ARG A 98 -5.14 3.48 -7.84
CA ARG A 98 -5.71 4.66 -8.49
C ARG A 98 -4.91 5.94 -8.25
N SER A 99 -4.09 5.97 -7.19
CA SER A 99 -3.40 7.18 -6.74
C SER A 99 -2.03 6.89 -6.14
N TYR A 100 -1.17 7.89 -6.07
CA TYR A 100 0.01 7.84 -5.21
C TYR A 100 -0.37 7.81 -3.71
N PHE A 101 -1.56 8.32 -3.35
CA PHE A 101 -2.07 8.29 -1.98
C PHE A 101 -2.51 6.89 -1.50
N ASP A 102 -2.61 5.90 -2.39
CA ASP A 102 -2.78 4.49 -2.01
C ASP A 102 -1.64 4.03 -1.09
N ILE A 103 -0.40 4.51 -1.35
CA ILE A 103 0.79 4.10 -0.60
C ILE A 103 0.69 4.53 0.87
N PRO A 104 0.58 5.85 1.20
CA PRO A 104 0.46 6.27 2.59
C PRO A 104 -0.83 5.74 3.25
N LEU A 105 -1.92 5.57 2.50
CA LEU A 105 -3.16 5.04 3.07
C LEU A 105 -2.99 3.60 3.56
N VAL A 106 -2.44 2.70 2.74
CA VAL A 106 -2.21 1.30 3.14
C VAL A 106 -1.22 1.21 4.29
N LEU A 107 -0.10 1.95 4.24
CA LEU A 107 0.92 1.93 5.28
C LEU A 107 0.45 2.52 6.62
N ALA A 108 -0.51 3.43 6.60
CA ALA A 108 -1.12 3.99 7.81
C ALA A 108 -2.22 3.09 8.38
N ALA A 109 -3.09 2.53 7.51
CA ALA A 109 -4.31 1.82 7.88
C ALA A 109 -4.06 0.38 8.31
N ILE A 110 -3.15 -0.33 7.65
CA ILE A 110 -2.96 -1.76 7.91
C ILE A 110 -1.98 -1.97 9.08
N PRO A 111 -2.33 -2.85 10.03
CA PRO A 111 -1.43 -3.17 11.16
C PRO A 111 -0.21 -3.97 10.69
N GLY A 112 0.83 -4.00 11.54
CA GLY A 112 2.05 -4.78 11.31
C GLY A 112 3.10 -4.07 10.48
N THR A 113 4.13 -4.82 10.11
CA THR A 113 5.26 -4.33 9.31
C THR A 113 4.96 -4.50 7.82
N VAL A 114 4.33 -3.50 7.22
CA VAL A 114 4.00 -3.52 5.79
C VAL A 114 5.15 -2.94 4.95
N ARG A 115 5.51 -3.65 3.86
CA ARG A 115 6.47 -3.17 2.85
C ARG A 115 5.89 -3.38 1.45
N MET A 116 6.05 -2.39 0.58
CA MET A 116 5.54 -2.50 -0.78
C MET A 116 6.57 -3.06 -1.75
N ILE A 117 6.07 -3.72 -2.79
CA ILE A 117 6.81 -3.95 -4.03
C ILE A 117 6.54 -2.77 -4.95
N GLY A 118 7.56 -1.97 -5.22
CA GLY A 118 7.46 -0.73 -6.00
C GLY A 118 8.28 -0.76 -7.28
N LYS A 119 7.92 0.12 -8.24
CA LYS A 119 8.62 0.27 -9.51
C LYS A 119 10.10 0.63 -9.28
N GLN A 120 11.02 -0.06 -9.96
CA GLN A 120 12.47 0.08 -9.77
C GLN A 120 12.97 1.53 -9.93
N GLU A 121 12.34 2.32 -10.80
CA GLU A 121 12.73 3.71 -11.03
C GLU A 121 12.58 4.61 -9.80
N LEU A 122 11.64 4.31 -8.90
CA LEU A 122 11.49 5.03 -7.64
C LEU A 122 12.72 4.88 -6.74
N PHE A 123 13.37 3.72 -6.81
CA PHE A 123 14.57 3.41 -6.01
C PHE A 123 15.85 4.06 -6.57
N LYS A 124 15.78 4.67 -7.76
CA LYS A 124 16.87 5.44 -8.34
C LYS A 124 16.85 6.92 -7.93
N VAL A 125 15.76 7.39 -7.33
CA VAL A 125 15.64 8.77 -6.84
C VAL A 125 16.61 8.98 -5.68
N PRO A 126 17.50 9.98 -5.75
CA PRO A 126 18.48 10.24 -4.69
C PRO A 126 17.82 10.42 -3.32
N ILE A 127 18.46 9.93 -2.27
CA ILE A 127 18.02 9.94 -0.87
C ILE A 127 16.75 9.09 -0.66
N TRP A 128 15.67 9.36 -1.40
CA TRP A 128 14.42 8.60 -1.25
C TRP A 128 14.59 7.13 -1.60
N GLY A 129 15.19 6.82 -2.73
CA GLY A 129 15.42 5.44 -3.16
C GLY A 129 16.29 4.65 -2.18
N GLN A 130 17.36 5.25 -1.66
CA GLN A 130 18.20 4.63 -0.65
C GLN A 130 17.44 4.45 0.67
N GLY A 131 16.63 5.43 1.07
CA GLY A 131 15.75 5.33 2.24
C GLY A 131 14.74 4.20 2.10
N MET A 132 14.16 4.01 0.90
CA MET A 132 13.25 2.90 0.61
C MET A 132 13.97 1.54 0.73
N ILE A 133 15.19 1.42 0.21
CA ILE A 133 16.01 0.20 0.32
C ILE A 133 16.34 -0.09 1.77
N ALA A 134 16.75 0.92 2.53
CA ALA A 134 17.04 0.82 3.96
C ALA A 134 15.79 0.46 4.78
N ALA A 135 14.62 0.94 4.36
CA ALA A 135 13.34 0.56 4.95
C ALA A 135 12.78 -0.78 4.43
N GLU A 136 13.58 -1.58 3.72
CA GLU A 136 13.22 -2.91 3.21
C GLU A 136 12.10 -2.95 2.16
N PHE A 137 11.79 -1.85 1.48
CA PHE A 137 10.91 -1.88 0.31
C PHE A 137 11.58 -2.67 -0.83
N VAL A 138 10.78 -3.29 -1.68
CA VAL A 138 11.27 -4.22 -2.71
C VAL A 138 11.15 -3.58 -4.10
N PRO A 139 12.28 -3.25 -4.78
CA PRO A 139 12.24 -2.80 -6.16
C PRO A 139 11.85 -3.94 -7.10
N ILE A 140 11.03 -3.65 -8.09
CA ILE A 140 10.71 -4.59 -9.16
C ILE A 140 10.87 -3.94 -10.53
N ASP A 141 11.63 -4.60 -11.40
CA ASP A 141 11.65 -4.32 -12.83
C ASP A 141 10.61 -5.22 -13.51
N ARG A 142 9.51 -4.61 -13.95
CA ARG A 142 8.38 -5.33 -14.55
C ARG A 142 8.64 -5.74 -16.00
N ASN A 143 9.67 -5.21 -16.62
CA ASN A 143 10.04 -5.47 -18.01
C ASN A 143 11.12 -6.54 -18.12
N ASP A 144 11.78 -6.87 -17.00
CA ASP A 144 12.80 -7.92 -16.94
C ASP A 144 12.34 -9.09 -16.05
N PRO A 145 11.91 -10.22 -16.64
CA PRO A 145 11.46 -11.39 -15.88
C PRO A 145 12.51 -11.94 -14.91
N LYS A 146 13.80 -11.87 -15.28
CA LYS A 146 14.90 -12.38 -14.46
C LYS A 146 15.10 -11.52 -13.20
N ASN A 147 15.06 -10.21 -13.35
CA ASN A 147 15.14 -9.28 -12.22
C ASN A 147 13.86 -9.29 -11.38
N SER A 148 12.68 -9.44 -12.00
CA SER A 148 11.43 -9.66 -11.28
C SER A 148 11.51 -10.88 -10.34
N MET A 149 12.14 -11.98 -10.78
CA MET A 149 12.30 -13.17 -9.96
C MET A 149 13.20 -12.96 -8.74
N LYS A 150 14.27 -12.16 -8.88
CA LYS A 150 15.11 -11.75 -7.74
C LYS A 150 14.32 -10.92 -6.72
N SER A 151 13.46 -10.02 -7.21
CA SER A 151 12.58 -9.21 -6.37
C SER A 151 11.61 -10.08 -5.57
N LEU A 152 10.99 -11.09 -6.20
CA LEU A 152 10.12 -12.04 -5.50
C LEU A 152 10.87 -12.86 -4.46
N THR A 153 12.11 -13.29 -4.76
CA THR A 153 12.98 -13.98 -3.78
C THR A 153 13.29 -13.10 -2.57
N ARG A 154 13.55 -11.79 -2.80
CA ARG A 154 13.75 -10.83 -1.70
C ARG A 154 12.47 -10.67 -0.88
N ALA A 155 11.32 -10.51 -1.52
CA ALA A 155 10.03 -10.42 -0.85
C ALA A 155 9.75 -11.66 0.00
N LYS A 156 10.00 -12.87 -0.53
CA LYS A 156 9.87 -14.12 0.22
C LYS A 156 10.68 -14.11 1.52
N ARG A 157 11.96 -13.72 1.47
CA ARG A 157 12.82 -13.64 2.66
C ARG A 157 12.28 -12.65 3.71
N LEU A 158 11.73 -11.53 3.26
CA LEU A 158 11.11 -10.56 4.17
C LEU A 158 9.86 -11.14 4.84
N MET A 159 9.01 -11.86 4.09
CA MET A 159 7.82 -12.53 4.62
C MET A 159 8.16 -13.63 5.64
N GLU A 160 9.25 -14.37 5.44
CA GLU A 160 9.78 -15.35 6.38
C GLU A 160 10.18 -14.70 7.73
N ASN A 161 10.44 -13.40 7.72
CA ASN A 161 10.78 -12.60 8.89
C ASN A 161 9.61 -11.69 9.34
N GLY A 162 8.37 -12.07 9.05
CA GLY A 162 7.16 -11.41 9.56
C GLY A 162 6.77 -10.10 8.86
N VAL A 163 7.35 -9.79 7.70
CA VAL A 163 6.95 -8.63 6.91
C VAL A 163 5.74 -8.97 6.05
N LEU A 164 4.74 -8.11 6.07
CA LEU A 164 3.59 -8.18 5.18
C LEU A 164 3.96 -7.48 3.86
N ILE A 165 3.86 -8.19 2.76
CA ILE A 165 4.16 -7.62 1.44
C ILE A 165 2.89 -7.06 0.81
N TRP A 166 2.87 -5.75 0.56
CA TRP A 166 1.82 -5.10 -0.20
C TRP A 166 2.24 -4.87 -1.64
N LEU A 167 1.31 -5.12 -2.55
CA LEU A 167 1.44 -4.83 -3.97
C LEU A 167 0.09 -4.50 -4.60
N ALA A 168 0.12 -3.68 -5.65
CA ALA A 168 -0.99 -3.49 -6.54
C ALA A 168 -0.81 -4.44 -7.75
N PRO A 169 -1.62 -5.49 -7.87
CA PRO A 169 -1.39 -6.52 -8.89
C PRO A 169 -1.63 -6.05 -10.33
N GLU A 170 -2.31 -4.94 -10.52
CA GLU A 170 -2.43 -4.24 -11.81
C GLU A 170 -1.07 -3.81 -12.38
N GLY A 171 -0.14 -3.49 -11.49
CA GLY A 171 1.21 -3.09 -11.86
C GLY A 171 1.35 -1.64 -12.32
N THR A 172 0.27 -0.90 -12.46
CA THR A 172 0.23 0.54 -12.75
C THR A 172 -1.03 1.14 -12.13
N ARG A 173 -1.07 2.46 -11.98
CA ARG A 173 -2.30 3.15 -11.59
C ARG A 173 -3.30 3.10 -12.74
N SER A 174 -4.57 2.87 -12.42
CA SER A 174 -5.66 2.93 -13.39
C SER A 174 -5.85 4.36 -13.89
N PRO A 175 -5.85 4.60 -15.20
CA PRO A 175 -6.03 5.94 -15.74
C PRO A 175 -7.49 6.42 -15.71
N ASP A 176 -8.43 5.48 -15.74
CA ASP A 176 -9.89 5.72 -15.84
C ASP A 176 -10.69 5.25 -14.61
N GLY A 177 -9.98 4.83 -13.56
CA GLY A 177 -10.57 4.31 -12.34
C GLY A 177 -11.04 2.85 -12.43
N LYS A 178 -10.99 2.22 -13.61
CA LYS A 178 -11.35 0.81 -13.79
C LYS A 178 -10.16 -0.09 -13.53
N MET A 179 -10.41 -1.22 -12.90
CA MET A 179 -9.36 -2.19 -12.59
C MET A 179 -8.72 -2.74 -13.86
N GLN A 180 -7.40 -2.67 -13.92
CA GLN A 180 -6.62 -3.24 -15.03
C GLN A 180 -6.39 -4.74 -14.81
N PRO A 181 -6.09 -5.50 -15.88
CA PRO A 181 -5.79 -6.92 -15.76
C PRO A 181 -4.65 -7.20 -14.75
N LEU A 182 -4.88 -8.16 -13.86
CA LEU A 182 -3.93 -8.46 -12.80
C LEU A 182 -2.73 -9.26 -13.31
N ARG A 183 -1.54 -8.84 -12.92
CA ARG A 183 -0.27 -9.50 -13.25
C ARG A 183 -0.02 -10.72 -12.37
N LYS A 184 0.59 -11.76 -12.93
CA LYS A 184 0.80 -13.06 -12.28
C LYS A 184 1.78 -13.03 -11.11
N GLY A 185 2.67 -12.02 -11.00
CA GLY A 185 3.78 -11.99 -10.05
C GLY A 185 3.37 -12.08 -8.58
N GLY A 186 2.34 -11.34 -8.17
CA GLY A 186 1.82 -11.38 -6.81
C GLY A 186 1.23 -12.74 -6.43
N PHE A 187 0.51 -13.37 -7.36
CA PHE A 187 -0.05 -14.71 -7.16
C PHE A 187 1.04 -15.78 -7.11
N LEU A 188 2.10 -15.64 -7.92
CA LEU A 188 3.25 -16.53 -7.87
C LEU A 188 3.95 -16.43 -6.50
N LEU A 189 4.18 -15.21 -5.99
CA LEU A 189 4.75 -15.00 -4.66
C LEU A 189 3.89 -15.67 -3.59
N ALA A 190 2.58 -15.41 -3.57
CA ALA A 190 1.66 -15.99 -2.59
C ALA A 190 1.70 -17.52 -2.61
N ARG A 191 1.66 -18.13 -3.79
CA ARG A 191 1.70 -19.59 -3.95
C ARG A 191 3.05 -20.21 -3.55
N GLN A 192 4.17 -19.54 -3.83
CA GLN A 192 5.51 -20.03 -3.49
C GLN A 192 5.83 -19.91 -2.00
N THR A 193 5.05 -19.15 -1.27
CA THR A 193 5.25 -18.89 0.15
C THR A 193 4.12 -19.42 1.01
N ASP A 194 3.12 -20.08 0.42
CA ASP A 194 1.88 -20.50 1.08
C ASP A 194 1.26 -19.36 1.91
N ALA A 195 1.27 -18.16 1.31
CA ALA A 195 0.83 -16.96 1.98
C ALA A 195 -0.70 -16.84 2.00
N ILE A 196 -1.19 -16.13 2.99
CA ILE A 196 -2.56 -15.63 3.04
C ILE A 196 -2.62 -14.35 2.20
N ILE A 197 -3.49 -14.31 1.19
CA ILE A 197 -3.80 -13.09 0.44
C ILE A 197 -4.88 -12.34 1.19
N ILE A 198 -4.64 -11.04 1.46
CA ILE A 198 -5.62 -10.11 2.00
C ILE A 198 -6.00 -9.15 0.87
N PRO A 199 -7.19 -9.28 0.27
CA PRO A 199 -7.67 -8.32 -0.70
C PRO A 199 -8.11 -7.02 0.00
N ILE A 200 -7.75 -5.88 -0.59
CA ILE A 200 -8.01 -4.55 -0.02
C ILE A 200 -8.58 -3.65 -1.10
N GLY A 201 -9.77 -3.11 -0.88
CA GLY A 201 -10.33 -2.05 -1.71
C GLY A 201 -9.97 -0.67 -1.14
N LEU A 202 -9.37 0.17 -1.96
CA LEU A 202 -9.09 1.57 -1.64
C LEU A 202 -10.06 2.45 -2.40
N ARG A 203 -10.78 3.36 -1.70
CA ARG A 203 -11.78 4.25 -2.31
C ARG A 203 -11.46 5.69 -2.02
N GLY A 204 -11.58 6.52 -3.04
CA GLY A 204 -11.46 7.97 -2.95
C GLY A 204 -10.03 8.51 -3.07
N THR A 205 -8.99 7.70 -3.14
CA THR A 205 -7.59 8.15 -3.21
C THR A 205 -7.31 9.00 -4.46
N GLU A 206 -7.99 8.71 -5.57
CA GLU A 206 -7.97 9.49 -6.82
C GLU A 206 -8.52 10.90 -6.66
N THR A 207 -9.39 11.13 -5.68
CA THR A 207 -9.91 12.48 -5.39
C THR A 207 -8.89 13.35 -4.67
N VAL A 208 -7.96 12.73 -3.91
CA VAL A 208 -6.83 13.42 -3.27
C VAL A 208 -5.77 13.76 -4.29
N MET A 209 -5.31 12.78 -5.06
CA MET A 209 -4.34 12.98 -6.14
C MET A 209 -4.73 12.13 -7.33
N PRO A 210 -5.19 12.74 -8.43
CA PRO A 210 -5.54 12.03 -9.65
C PRO A 210 -4.39 11.17 -10.20
N PRO A 211 -4.68 10.13 -11.01
CA PRO A 211 -3.65 9.26 -11.58
C PRO A 211 -2.67 10.01 -12.49
N THR A 212 -3.10 11.16 -13.03
CA THR A 212 -2.29 12.06 -13.86
C THR A 212 -2.00 13.37 -13.14
N GLY A 213 -0.74 13.82 -13.17
CA GLY A 213 -0.32 15.05 -12.49
C GLY A 213 0.03 14.87 -11.02
N PHE A 214 0.25 16.01 -10.35
CA PHE A 214 0.71 16.08 -8.96
C PHE A 214 -0.14 17.04 -8.09
N LYS A 215 -1.31 17.46 -8.60
CA LYS A 215 -2.23 18.30 -7.83
C LYS A 215 -2.77 17.50 -6.65
N ILE A 216 -2.65 18.06 -5.45
CA ILE A 216 -3.19 17.46 -4.22
C ILE A 216 -4.42 18.25 -3.80
N ASN A 217 -5.56 17.57 -3.68
CA ASN A 217 -6.79 18.13 -3.16
C ASN A 217 -6.92 17.72 -1.68
N ALA A 218 -6.92 18.71 -0.81
CA ALA A 218 -7.04 18.52 0.62
C ALA A 218 -8.49 18.26 1.08
N GLY A 219 -8.66 17.87 2.34
CA GLY A 219 -9.97 17.74 2.99
C GLY A 219 -10.81 16.56 2.48
N LYS A 220 -10.18 15.51 1.98
CA LYS A 220 -10.90 14.35 1.43
C LYS A 220 -11.08 13.24 2.47
N TYR A 221 -12.17 12.49 2.30
CA TYR A 221 -12.50 11.32 3.11
C TYR A 221 -12.29 10.04 2.30
N LEU A 222 -11.49 9.13 2.84
CA LEU A 222 -11.14 7.87 2.17
C LEU A 222 -11.70 6.66 2.93
N SER A 223 -11.84 5.54 2.25
CA SER A 223 -12.12 4.29 2.92
C SER A 223 -11.25 3.14 2.44
N VAL A 224 -10.89 2.28 3.40
CA VAL A 224 -10.14 1.06 3.19
C VAL A 224 -11.06 -0.11 3.52
N HIS A 225 -11.33 -0.96 2.54
CA HIS A 225 -12.19 -2.13 2.69
C HIS A 225 -11.32 -3.39 2.66
N VAL A 226 -11.16 -4.03 3.81
CA VAL A 226 -10.38 -5.25 3.95
C VAL A 226 -11.30 -6.45 3.79
N GLY A 227 -11.11 -7.20 2.72
CA GLY A 227 -11.91 -8.36 2.38
C GLY A 227 -11.51 -9.63 3.13
N THR A 228 -12.21 -10.71 2.84
CA THR A 228 -11.97 -11.99 3.48
C THR A 228 -10.60 -12.57 3.09
N PRO A 229 -9.75 -12.95 4.07
CA PRO A 229 -8.46 -13.57 3.80
C PRO A 229 -8.57 -14.87 3.00
N VAL A 230 -7.66 -15.09 2.05
CA VAL A 230 -7.58 -16.30 1.23
C VAL A 230 -6.27 -17.02 1.50
N ASP A 231 -6.33 -18.13 2.22
CA ASP A 231 -5.15 -18.95 2.53
C ASP A 231 -4.78 -19.81 1.32
N THR A 232 -3.65 -19.49 0.67
CA THR A 232 -3.23 -20.22 -0.54
C THR A 232 -2.73 -21.63 -0.25
N ALA A 233 -2.35 -21.94 1.00
CA ALA A 233 -1.95 -23.29 1.39
C ALA A 233 -3.13 -24.28 1.35
N LEU A 234 -4.34 -23.80 1.63
CA LEU A 234 -5.54 -24.63 1.72
C LEU A 234 -6.24 -24.83 0.35
N LEU A 235 -5.81 -24.10 -0.69
CA LEU A 235 -6.44 -24.18 -2.00
C LEU A 235 -6.01 -25.44 -2.76
N SER A 236 -6.98 -26.10 -3.39
CA SER A 236 -6.75 -27.15 -4.38
C SER A 236 -6.02 -26.61 -5.63
N ARG A 237 -5.58 -27.53 -6.50
CA ARG A 237 -4.90 -27.14 -7.75
C ARG A 237 -5.83 -26.37 -8.70
N SER A 238 -7.12 -26.69 -8.75
CA SER A 238 -8.11 -25.95 -9.53
C SER A 238 -8.32 -24.54 -8.99
N GLU A 239 -8.59 -24.40 -7.68
CA GLU A 239 -8.78 -23.10 -7.05
C GLU A 239 -7.56 -22.17 -7.20
N LYS A 240 -6.32 -22.75 -7.14
CA LYS A 240 -5.09 -21.99 -7.41
C LYS A 240 -5.00 -21.45 -8.84
N ARG A 241 -5.68 -22.05 -9.81
CA ARG A 241 -5.75 -21.52 -11.19
C ARG A 241 -6.78 -20.40 -11.30
N GLU A 242 -7.88 -20.50 -10.59
CA GLU A 242 -8.99 -19.54 -10.59
C GLU A 242 -8.72 -18.34 -9.67
N LEU A 243 -7.72 -18.45 -8.78
CA LEU A 243 -7.38 -17.43 -7.79
C LEU A 243 -7.23 -16.00 -8.38
N PRO A 244 -6.58 -15.77 -9.53
CA PRO A 244 -6.51 -14.43 -10.12
C PRO A 244 -7.89 -13.86 -10.47
N LEU A 245 -8.81 -14.65 -11.01
CA LEU A 245 -10.17 -14.22 -11.32
C LEU A 245 -10.93 -13.88 -10.04
N ARG A 246 -10.92 -14.77 -9.06
CA ARG A 246 -11.56 -14.58 -7.75
C ARG A 246 -11.06 -13.30 -7.06
N ILE A 247 -9.76 -13.06 -7.04
CA ILE A 247 -9.19 -11.83 -6.43
C ILE A 247 -9.56 -10.59 -7.24
N THR A 248 -9.65 -10.68 -8.57
CA THR A 248 -10.09 -9.56 -9.40
C THR A 248 -11.52 -9.14 -9.05
N GLU A 249 -12.44 -10.08 -8.97
CA GLU A 249 -13.84 -9.82 -8.61
C GLU A 249 -13.95 -9.24 -7.19
N GLU A 250 -13.22 -9.81 -6.25
CA GLU A 250 -13.19 -9.32 -4.87
C GLU A 250 -12.65 -7.90 -4.76
N LEU A 251 -11.55 -7.59 -5.46
CA LEU A 251 -11.00 -6.24 -5.47
C LEU A 251 -11.94 -5.22 -6.12
N LYS A 252 -12.66 -5.59 -7.21
CA LYS A 252 -13.68 -4.73 -7.83
C LYS A 252 -14.80 -4.41 -6.86
N LYS A 253 -15.34 -5.42 -6.17
CA LYS A 253 -16.36 -5.24 -5.13
C LYS A 253 -15.86 -4.32 -4.01
N LEU A 254 -14.69 -4.60 -3.44
CA LEU A 254 -14.12 -3.83 -2.34
C LEU A 254 -13.79 -2.40 -2.74
N SER A 255 -13.33 -2.18 -3.98
CA SER A 255 -13.01 -0.84 -4.51
C SER A 255 -14.24 -0.04 -4.95
N GLY A 256 -15.43 -0.67 -4.94
CA GLY A 256 -16.69 -0.03 -5.35
C GLY A 256 -16.82 0.14 -6.86
N GLU A 257 -16.20 -0.73 -7.65
CA GLU A 257 -16.33 -0.74 -9.10
C GLU A 257 -17.57 -1.55 -9.56
N ILE A 258 -17.97 -2.51 -8.72
CA ILE A 258 -19.23 -3.30 -8.87
C ILE A 258 -19.90 -3.43 -7.52
#